data_281461fac2dafac9c3c30112621abec2
#
_entry.id   281461fac2dafac9c3c30112621abec2
#
_cell.length_a   1.000
_cell.length_b   1.000
_cell.length_c   1.000
_cell.angle_alpha   90.00
_cell.angle_beta   90.00
_cell.angle_gamma   90.00
#
_symmetry.space_group_name_H-M   'P 1'
#
loop_
_entity.id
_entity.type
_entity.pdbx_description
1 polymer ?
#
loop_
_entity_poly.entity_id
_entity_poly.type
_entity_poly.pdbx_seq_one_letter_code
_entity_poly.pdbx_strand_id
1 'polypeptide(L)'
;MKNNIKLWAVFFGITALIPTIVTGCTDNSGDGIDSVLWEGSRNPENTKFRNPVWEPSLEAGTLVKGASMYTAVSAATQWSKGITKICPTLTSTNLMSWTPGNDALTTSPTWAEGRVNSLSIDYARAVTGATYWMFYTLEGSNAIAVASANTAAGPYTDRGSFINAGDVGSTTIQHPFFIVVSTSYYLCYTVDDGTYMQRITLNRVNGVNKHGAAVKIAGPAFKDVAIVRISGSRFYFLGTVDNGTSKEIRYAMGTKIIGPYKDKAGVELTTGSSTGELLITSGDDIVNPENPMRGFTNDAGTHLFIGYNATQANKSNMTSGYLRRPFFITPFEMGADGWFTTSVKAAKGWTSPRFN
;
A
#
# COMPACT_ATOMS: atom_id res chain seq x y z
N MET A 1 59.12 -57.63 -11.58
CA MET A 1 58.81 -56.34 -10.97
C MET A 1 57.32 -56.05 -11.12
N LYS A 2 56.59 -56.24 -10.04
CA LYS A 2 55.10 -56.01 -10.02
C LYS A 2 54.83 -54.72 -9.26
N ASN A 3 54.37 -53.69 -9.95
CA ASN A 3 53.95 -52.44 -9.32
C ASN A 3 52.49 -52.54 -8.90
N ASN A 4 52.28 -52.49 -7.59
CA ASN A 4 50.94 -52.36 -6.98
C ASN A 4 50.56 -50.90 -6.93
N ILE A 5 49.56 -50.50 -7.70
CA ILE A 5 48.93 -49.20 -7.60
C ILE A 5 47.78 -49.35 -6.59
N LYS A 6 47.93 -48.68 -5.44
CA LYS A 6 46.84 -48.56 -4.44
C LYS A 6 45.90 -47.46 -4.88
N LEU A 7 44.66 -47.85 -5.19
CA LEU A 7 43.55 -46.94 -5.48
C LEU A 7 43.00 -46.42 -4.13
N TRP A 8 43.11 -45.10 -3.91
CA TRP A 8 42.46 -44.41 -2.80
C TRP A 8 41.06 -44.01 -3.26
N ALA A 9 40.04 -44.63 -2.69
CA ALA A 9 38.65 -44.19 -2.84
C ALA A 9 38.41 -42.98 -1.93
N VAL A 10 38.24 -41.82 -2.52
CA VAL A 10 37.79 -40.62 -1.82
C VAL A 10 36.27 -40.70 -1.69
N PHE A 11 35.78 -40.97 -0.50
CA PHE A 11 34.37 -40.81 -0.16
C PHE A 11 34.03 -39.33 -0.06
N PHE A 12 33.34 -38.79 -1.04
CA PHE A 12 32.63 -37.53 -0.90
C PHE A 12 31.39 -37.77 -0.06
N GLY A 13 31.47 -37.41 1.20
CA GLY A 13 30.30 -37.33 2.06
C GLY A 13 29.40 -36.16 1.57
N ILE A 14 28.32 -36.48 0.91
CA ILE A 14 27.23 -35.52 0.69
C ILE A 14 26.56 -35.30 2.04
N THR A 15 26.96 -34.26 2.74
CA THR A 15 26.19 -33.70 3.84
C THR A 15 24.93 -33.08 3.22
N ALA A 16 23.83 -33.85 3.25
CA ALA A 16 22.50 -33.30 3.02
C ALA A 16 22.26 -32.25 4.11
N LEU A 17 22.35 -30.99 3.73
CA LEU A 17 21.80 -29.90 4.53
C LEU A 17 20.30 -30.12 4.59
N ILE A 18 19.86 -30.79 5.67
CA ILE A 18 18.45 -30.77 6.06
C ILE A 18 18.17 -29.31 6.43
N PRO A 19 17.30 -28.60 5.70
CA PRO A 19 16.88 -27.30 6.16
C PRO A 19 16.19 -27.54 7.52
N THR A 20 16.80 -27.04 8.56
CA THR A 20 16.15 -26.92 9.86
C THR A 20 14.88 -26.13 9.60
N ILE A 21 13.76 -26.83 9.62
CA ILE A 21 12.45 -26.20 9.68
C ILE A 21 12.47 -25.49 11.03
N VAL A 22 12.71 -24.19 10.99
CA VAL A 22 12.38 -23.32 12.11
C VAL A 22 10.87 -23.41 12.22
N THR A 23 10.40 -24.34 13.07
CA THR A 23 9.06 -24.28 13.58
C THR A 23 9.00 -22.95 14.31
N GLY A 24 8.50 -21.91 13.62
CA GLY A 24 8.23 -20.64 14.23
C GLY A 24 7.39 -20.93 15.47
N CYS A 25 7.86 -20.47 16.62
CA CYS A 25 7.08 -20.51 17.83
C CYS A 25 5.71 -19.95 17.46
N THR A 26 4.71 -20.81 17.49
CA THR A 26 3.31 -20.39 17.51
C THR A 26 3.14 -19.74 18.87
N ASP A 27 3.44 -18.44 18.92
CA ASP A 27 3.05 -17.64 20.06
C ASP A 27 1.52 -17.64 20.06
N ASN A 28 0.94 -18.37 21.01
CA ASN A 28 -0.51 -18.41 21.24
C ASN A 28 -1.07 -17.00 21.57
N SER A 29 -0.20 -16.00 21.77
CA SER A 29 -0.61 -14.61 21.97
C SER A 29 -1.15 -13.95 20.70
N GLY A 30 -0.87 -14.53 19.51
CA GLY A 30 -1.32 -14.02 18.23
C GLY A 30 -0.67 -12.71 17.81
N ASP A 31 0.46 -12.32 18.42
CA ASP A 31 1.22 -11.12 18.14
C ASP A 31 2.38 -11.36 17.16
N GLY A 32 2.59 -12.58 16.74
CA GLY A 32 3.60 -12.94 15.76
C GLY A 32 3.16 -12.78 14.31
N ILE A 33 4.10 -12.90 13.40
CA ILE A 33 3.80 -13.09 11.97
C ILE A 33 2.99 -14.37 11.84
N ASP A 34 1.75 -14.28 11.42
CA ASP A 34 0.87 -15.43 11.31
C ASP A 34 1.41 -16.43 10.26
N SER A 35 1.25 -17.71 10.54
CA SER A 35 1.52 -18.82 9.62
C SER A 35 0.77 -18.74 8.27
N VAL A 36 -0.15 -17.81 8.15
CA VAL A 36 -0.88 -17.51 6.91
C VAL A 36 0.05 -17.28 5.72
N LEU A 37 1.20 -16.66 5.93
CA LEU A 37 2.22 -16.52 4.89
C LEU A 37 2.71 -17.87 4.36
N TRP A 38 2.77 -18.85 5.23
CA TRP A 38 3.17 -20.21 4.90
C TRP A 38 2.11 -20.94 4.09
N GLU A 39 0.85 -20.77 4.45
CA GLU A 39 -0.25 -21.42 3.74
C GLU A 39 -0.42 -20.86 2.34
N GLY A 40 -0.30 -19.53 2.16
CA GLY A 40 -0.33 -18.90 0.83
C GLY A 40 0.82 -19.34 -0.07
N SER A 41 2.05 -19.44 0.48
CA SER A 41 3.24 -19.87 -0.27
C SER A 41 3.25 -21.36 -0.59
N ARG A 42 2.51 -22.18 0.15
CA ARG A 42 2.39 -23.64 -0.03
C ARG A 42 1.20 -24.08 -0.86
N ASN A 43 0.43 -23.16 -1.41
CA ASN A 43 -0.67 -23.54 -2.28
C ASN A 43 -0.12 -24.32 -3.48
N PRO A 44 -0.38 -25.64 -3.61
CA PRO A 44 0.21 -26.47 -4.65
C PRO A 44 -0.24 -26.06 -6.06
N GLU A 45 -1.35 -25.34 -6.16
CA GLU A 45 -1.88 -24.91 -7.46
C GLU A 45 -1.25 -23.60 -7.94
N ASN A 46 -0.53 -22.84 -7.08
CA ASN A 46 0.04 -21.51 -7.37
C ASN A 46 -0.93 -20.50 -8.02
N THR A 47 -2.23 -20.79 -7.97
CA THR A 47 -3.28 -20.02 -8.64
C THR A 47 -4.18 -19.26 -7.68
N LYS A 48 -3.99 -19.47 -6.37
CA LYS A 48 -4.82 -18.85 -5.33
C LYS A 48 -3.96 -18.24 -4.24
N PHE A 49 -4.44 -17.16 -3.66
CA PHE A 49 -3.87 -16.58 -2.45
C PHE A 49 -4.94 -16.49 -1.36
N ARG A 50 -4.51 -16.46 -0.11
CA ARG A 50 -5.40 -16.30 1.03
C ARG A 50 -5.37 -14.87 1.53
N ASN A 51 -6.53 -14.30 1.75
CA ASN A 51 -6.67 -13.05 2.48
C ASN A 51 -6.81 -13.31 4.00
N PRO A 52 -6.18 -12.48 4.83
CA PRO A 52 -5.21 -11.45 4.47
C PRO A 52 -3.94 -12.04 3.86
N VAL A 53 -3.30 -11.30 2.94
CA VAL A 53 -2.03 -11.69 2.33
C VAL A 53 -0.83 -11.41 3.23
N TRP A 54 -1.02 -10.59 4.27
CA TRP A 54 -0.05 -10.32 5.32
C TRP A 54 -0.72 -10.01 6.66
N GLU A 55 -0.17 -10.56 7.74
CA GLU A 55 -0.52 -10.28 9.14
C GLU A 55 0.78 -10.05 9.95
N PRO A 56 0.74 -9.33 11.08
CA PRO A 56 -0.44 -8.78 11.73
C PRO A 56 -0.85 -7.41 11.19
N SER A 57 0.05 -6.67 10.54
CA SER A 57 -0.23 -5.30 10.11
C SER A 57 0.60 -4.84 8.92
N LEU A 58 -0.01 -4.06 8.03
CA LEU A 58 0.63 -3.21 7.03
C LEU A 58 -0.11 -1.87 7.03
N GLU A 59 0.10 -1.05 8.05
CA GLU A 59 -0.72 0.10 8.39
C GLU A 59 -0.50 1.28 7.42
N ALA A 60 -1.60 1.88 6.94
CA ALA A 60 -1.62 3.08 6.10
C ALA A 60 -0.51 3.09 5.01
N GLY A 61 -0.35 1.94 4.38
CA GLY A 61 0.75 1.65 3.48
C GLY A 61 0.49 2.04 2.03
N THR A 62 1.46 1.74 1.21
CA THR A 62 1.41 1.92 -0.24
C THR A 62 1.87 0.67 -0.96
N LEU A 63 1.39 0.49 -2.18
CA LEU A 63 1.75 -0.62 -3.05
C LEU A 63 2.37 -0.09 -4.35
N VAL A 64 3.56 -0.55 -4.69
CA VAL A 64 4.33 -0.10 -5.86
C VAL A 64 4.70 -1.28 -6.74
N LYS A 65 4.49 -1.16 -8.04
CA LYS A 65 4.99 -2.14 -9.03
C LYS A 65 6.34 -1.66 -9.56
N GLY A 66 7.39 -2.40 -9.23
CA GLY A 66 8.72 -2.26 -9.85
C GLY A 66 8.83 -3.03 -11.16
N ALA A 67 10.04 -3.11 -11.71
CA ALA A 67 10.28 -3.82 -12.98
C ALA A 67 10.03 -5.34 -12.88
N SER A 68 10.38 -5.96 -11.75
CA SER A 68 10.31 -7.41 -11.55
C SER A 68 9.54 -7.84 -10.30
N MET A 69 9.15 -6.91 -9.47
CA MET A 69 8.46 -7.22 -8.20
C MET A 69 7.52 -6.11 -7.76
N TYR A 70 6.58 -6.48 -6.94
CA TYR A 70 5.73 -5.57 -6.18
C TYR A 70 6.39 -5.29 -4.83
N THR A 71 6.29 -4.07 -4.36
CA THR A 71 6.76 -3.66 -3.03
C THR A 71 5.61 -3.01 -2.30
N ALA A 72 5.29 -3.50 -1.11
CA ALA A 72 4.40 -2.82 -0.19
C ALA A 72 5.25 -2.21 0.93
N VAL A 73 4.96 -0.97 1.29
CA VAL A 73 5.64 -0.23 2.36
C VAL A 73 4.58 0.27 3.31
N SER A 74 4.76 0.01 4.59
CA SER A 74 3.83 0.40 5.65
C SER A 74 4.27 1.68 6.34
N ALA A 75 3.33 2.42 6.90
CA ALA A 75 3.60 3.35 7.99
C ALA A 75 4.14 2.61 9.21
N ALA A 76 4.49 3.36 10.27
CA ALA A 76 5.03 2.75 11.48
C ALA A 76 4.02 1.77 12.08
N THR A 77 4.47 0.56 12.36
CA THR A 77 3.61 -0.51 12.85
C THR A 77 4.39 -1.51 13.69
N GLN A 78 3.70 -2.49 14.24
CA GLN A 78 4.28 -3.54 15.04
C GLN A 78 3.99 -4.91 14.42
N TRP A 79 5.03 -5.74 14.23
CA TRP A 79 4.88 -7.10 13.71
C TRP A 79 5.00 -8.17 14.80
N SER A 80 5.67 -7.81 15.90
CA SER A 80 5.80 -8.66 17.07
C SER A 80 5.82 -7.82 18.33
N LYS A 81 5.55 -8.45 19.48
CA LYS A 81 5.49 -7.79 20.78
C LYS A 81 6.79 -7.02 21.07
N GLY A 82 6.64 -5.73 21.37
CA GLY A 82 7.76 -4.86 21.76
C GLY A 82 8.68 -4.41 20.62
N ILE A 83 8.44 -4.82 19.38
CA ILE A 83 9.24 -4.42 18.23
C ILE A 83 8.43 -3.53 17.30
N THR A 84 8.67 -2.22 17.40
CA THR A 84 8.08 -1.24 16.48
C THR A 84 8.95 -1.10 15.24
N LYS A 85 8.34 -1.19 14.08
CA LYS A 85 8.92 -0.94 12.77
C LYS A 85 8.65 0.51 12.36
N ILE A 86 9.62 1.16 11.73
CA ILE A 86 9.50 2.57 11.29
C ILE A 86 8.69 2.66 10.01
N CYS A 87 9.10 1.91 8.98
CA CYS A 87 8.45 1.79 7.68
C CYS A 87 8.75 0.42 7.09
N PRO A 88 8.15 -0.66 7.61
CA PRO A 88 8.48 -2.01 7.15
C PRO A 88 8.09 -2.23 5.70
N THR A 89 8.88 -3.05 5.00
CA THR A 89 8.67 -3.38 3.61
C THR A 89 8.31 -4.85 3.42
N LEU A 90 7.48 -5.12 2.42
CA LEU A 90 7.18 -6.45 1.90
C LEU A 90 7.46 -6.46 0.41
N THR A 91 7.95 -7.58 -0.11
CA THR A 91 8.17 -7.78 -1.54
C THR A 91 7.45 -9.03 -2.05
N SER A 92 6.95 -8.97 -3.28
CA SER A 92 6.28 -10.10 -3.94
C SER A 92 6.52 -10.06 -5.45
N THR A 93 6.64 -11.21 -6.08
CA THR A 93 6.69 -11.33 -7.55
C THR A 93 5.31 -11.58 -8.17
N ASN A 94 4.32 -11.93 -7.36
CA ASN A 94 3.02 -12.43 -7.84
C ASN A 94 1.80 -11.89 -7.08
N LEU A 95 1.96 -10.97 -6.13
CA LEU A 95 0.92 -10.48 -5.21
C LEU A 95 0.32 -11.54 -4.27
N MET A 96 0.73 -12.81 -4.37
CA MET A 96 0.19 -13.91 -3.58
C MET A 96 1.05 -14.24 -2.36
N SER A 97 2.37 -14.23 -2.55
CA SER A 97 3.35 -14.53 -1.51
C SER A 97 4.21 -13.31 -1.25
N TRP A 98 4.33 -12.94 0.00
CA TRP A 98 5.04 -11.76 0.44
C TRP A 98 6.22 -12.11 1.33
N THR A 99 7.34 -11.46 1.11
CA THR A 99 8.58 -11.63 1.90
C THR A 99 8.88 -10.32 2.61
N PRO A 100 9.08 -10.33 3.94
CA PRO A 100 9.45 -9.15 4.69
C PRO A 100 10.88 -8.70 4.35
N GLY A 101 11.05 -7.38 4.28
CA GLY A 101 12.32 -6.72 4.07
C GLY A 101 12.72 -5.82 5.24
N ASN A 102 13.72 -4.97 5.00
CA ASN A 102 14.13 -3.95 5.94
C ASN A 102 13.13 -2.77 5.96
N ASP A 103 13.23 -1.92 6.97
CA ASP A 103 12.48 -0.68 7.01
C ASP A 103 12.92 0.25 5.86
N ALA A 104 11.96 0.85 5.16
CA ALA A 104 12.21 1.78 4.06
C ALA A 104 12.93 3.05 4.54
N LEU A 105 12.62 3.52 5.75
CA LEU A 105 13.39 4.51 6.49
C LEU A 105 14.19 3.80 7.58
N THR A 106 15.51 3.90 7.55
CA THR A 106 16.40 3.22 8.50
C THR A 106 16.44 3.88 9.88
N THR A 107 16.04 5.14 9.95
CA THR A 107 15.95 5.94 11.17
C THR A 107 14.67 6.76 11.15
N SER A 108 14.13 7.06 12.33
CA SER A 108 13.01 7.97 12.45
C SER A 108 13.39 9.35 11.92
N PRO A 109 12.51 10.01 11.14
CA PRO A 109 12.71 11.40 10.73
C PRO A 109 12.83 12.32 11.93
N THR A 110 13.61 13.40 11.81
CA THR A 110 13.92 14.33 12.92
C THR A 110 13.36 15.73 12.73
N TRP A 111 12.64 15.99 11.64
CA TRP A 111 12.05 17.31 11.35
C TRP A 111 10.81 17.62 12.19
N ALA A 112 10.16 16.61 12.76
CA ALA A 112 9.11 16.71 13.77
C ALA A 112 9.11 15.44 14.63
N GLU A 113 8.46 15.52 15.78
CA GLU A 113 8.19 14.35 16.61
C GLU A 113 7.06 13.51 16.02
N GLY A 114 7.02 12.23 16.39
CA GLY A 114 5.97 11.31 15.98
C GLY A 114 6.46 10.17 15.08
N ARG A 115 5.59 9.18 14.94
CA ARG A 115 5.84 8.02 14.07
C ARG A 115 5.31 8.31 12.67
N VAL A 116 5.85 7.64 11.66
CA VAL A 116 5.27 7.69 10.31
C VAL A 116 3.82 7.17 10.38
N ASN A 117 2.88 8.02 9.96
CA ASN A 117 1.45 7.79 10.12
C ASN A 117 0.77 7.37 8.82
N SER A 118 1.19 7.93 7.71
CA SER A 118 0.73 7.54 6.37
C SER A 118 1.82 7.83 5.35
N LEU A 119 1.84 7.08 4.26
CA LEU A 119 2.81 7.29 3.20
C LEU A 119 2.32 6.84 1.83
N SER A 120 2.94 7.40 0.80
CA SER A 120 2.75 6.99 -0.59
C SER A 120 4.06 7.07 -1.37
N ILE A 121 4.28 6.10 -2.24
CA ILE A 121 5.49 5.99 -3.06
C ILE A 121 5.12 5.82 -4.52
N ASP A 122 5.86 6.46 -5.40
CA ASP A 122 5.82 6.18 -6.83
C ASP A 122 7.19 6.34 -7.50
N TYR A 123 7.31 5.78 -8.69
CA TYR A 123 8.50 5.85 -9.52
C TYR A 123 8.51 7.11 -10.38
N ALA A 124 9.50 7.96 -10.20
CA ALA A 124 9.68 9.21 -10.94
C ALA A 124 10.82 9.12 -11.94
N ARG A 125 10.52 8.74 -13.15
CA ARG A 125 11.48 8.40 -14.21
C ARG A 125 12.42 9.55 -14.63
N ALA A 126 12.01 10.79 -14.48
CA ALA A 126 12.73 11.94 -15.02
C ALA A 126 13.71 12.60 -14.03
N VAL A 127 13.82 12.10 -12.80
CA VAL A 127 14.68 12.71 -11.79
C VAL A 127 15.97 11.92 -11.68
N THR A 128 17.07 12.52 -12.11
CA THR A 128 18.38 11.87 -12.06
C THR A 128 18.83 11.61 -10.61
N GLY A 129 19.14 10.35 -10.31
CA GLY A 129 19.76 9.91 -9.08
C GLY A 129 18.83 9.46 -7.96
N ALA A 130 17.51 9.73 -8.03
CA ALA A 130 16.51 9.10 -7.18
C ALA A 130 15.32 8.72 -8.04
N THR A 131 14.97 7.44 -8.08
CA THR A 131 13.94 6.93 -8.96
C THR A 131 12.60 6.77 -8.26
N TYR A 132 12.59 6.62 -6.93
CA TYR A 132 11.40 6.51 -6.11
C TYR A 132 11.31 7.68 -5.14
N TRP A 133 10.12 8.26 -5.04
CA TRP A 133 9.81 9.36 -4.14
C TRP A 133 8.70 8.93 -3.20
N MET A 134 8.91 9.16 -1.92
CA MET A 134 7.96 8.89 -0.85
C MET A 134 7.48 10.22 -0.26
N PHE A 135 6.18 10.38 -0.17
CA PHE A 135 5.53 11.44 0.58
C PHE A 135 4.89 10.82 1.81
N TYR A 136 5.09 11.42 2.97
CA TYR A 136 4.64 10.82 4.23
C TYR A 136 4.27 11.89 5.26
N THR A 137 3.52 11.49 6.27
CA THR A 137 3.20 12.31 7.44
C THR A 137 3.73 11.67 8.71
N LEU A 138 3.99 12.47 9.74
CA LEU A 138 4.24 11.98 11.09
C LEU A 138 3.00 12.18 11.97
N GLU A 139 2.79 11.28 12.90
CA GLU A 139 1.70 11.35 13.88
C GLU A 139 1.82 12.67 14.67
N GLY A 140 0.71 13.40 14.78
CA GLY A 140 0.68 14.71 15.45
C GLY A 140 1.26 15.87 14.65
N SER A 141 1.89 15.63 13.49
CA SER A 141 2.33 16.71 12.60
C SER A 141 1.22 17.10 11.63
N ASN A 142 1.14 18.40 11.32
CA ASN A 142 0.25 18.93 10.27
C ASN A 142 1.08 19.30 9.04
N ALA A 143 1.92 18.36 8.58
CA ALA A 143 2.80 18.53 7.44
C ALA A 143 3.00 17.22 6.67
N ILE A 144 3.17 17.34 5.37
CA ILE A 144 3.65 16.27 4.49
C ILE A 144 5.13 16.47 4.25
N ALA A 145 5.90 15.45 4.50
CA ALA A 145 7.33 15.39 4.22
C ALA A 145 7.64 14.55 2.99
N VAL A 146 8.89 14.60 2.55
CA VAL A 146 9.35 13.90 1.37
C VAL A 146 10.66 13.17 1.64
N ALA A 147 10.79 11.97 1.07
CA ALA A 147 12.01 11.20 1.03
C ALA A 147 12.22 10.58 -0.35
N SER A 148 13.45 10.15 -0.66
CA SER A 148 13.74 9.58 -1.98
C SER A 148 14.74 8.43 -1.89
N ALA A 149 14.62 7.46 -2.84
CA ALA A 149 15.46 6.27 -2.91
C ALA A 149 15.69 5.81 -4.35
N ASN A 150 16.68 4.94 -4.53
CA ASN A 150 16.94 4.29 -5.83
C ASN A 150 16.10 3.03 -6.05
N THR A 151 15.51 2.47 -5.00
CA THR A 151 14.64 1.28 -5.07
C THR A 151 13.33 1.53 -4.36
N ALA A 152 12.28 0.81 -4.73
CA ALA A 152 10.96 0.93 -4.09
C ALA A 152 10.97 0.59 -2.60
N ALA A 153 11.81 -0.37 -2.20
CA ALA A 153 11.96 -0.79 -0.81
C ALA A 153 12.91 0.11 0.01
N GLY A 154 13.53 1.12 -0.60
CA GLY A 154 14.51 1.98 0.06
C GLY A 154 15.95 1.45 0.01
N PRO A 155 16.85 1.89 0.91
CA PRO A 155 16.57 2.85 1.96
C PRO A 155 16.28 4.26 1.41
N TYR A 156 15.30 4.92 1.99
CA TYR A 156 14.94 6.29 1.64
C TYR A 156 15.76 7.29 2.45
N THR A 157 16.24 8.33 1.78
CA THR A 157 16.84 9.50 2.43
C THR A 157 15.77 10.54 2.68
N ASP A 158 15.52 10.85 3.95
CA ASP A 158 14.62 11.91 4.37
C ASP A 158 15.10 13.29 3.88
N ARG A 159 14.17 14.13 3.43
CA ARG A 159 14.42 15.48 2.94
C ARG A 159 13.65 16.54 3.72
N GLY A 160 12.94 16.14 4.78
CA GLY A 160 12.16 17.01 5.65
C GLY A 160 10.77 17.35 5.11
N SER A 161 10.11 18.30 5.79
CA SER A 161 8.76 18.74 5.43
C SER A 161 8.73 19.49 4.09
N PHE A 162 7.67 19.28 3.32
CA PHE A 162 7.46 19.90 2.02
C PHE A 162 6.28 20.88 2.02
N ILE A 163 5.16 20.51 2.64
CA ILE A 163 3.95 21.31 2.68
C ILE A 163 3.28 21.18 4.05
N ASN A 164 2.95 22.32 4.65
CA ASN A 164 2.27 22.41 5.95
C ASN A 164 0.79 22.72 5.74
N ALA A 165 -0.07 22.38 6.69
CA ALA A 165 -1.49 22.70 6.65
C ALA A 165 -1.75 24.20 6.45
N GLY A 166 -1.03 25.06 7.14
CA GLY A 166 -1.12 26.51 6.97
C GLY A 166 -0.79 27.02 5.55
N ASP A 167 0.08 26.33 4.81
CA ASP A 167 0.42 26.68 3.41
C ASP A 167 -0.76 26.50 2.43
N VAL A 168 -1.79 25.76 2.86
CA VAL A 168 -2.99 25.46 2.09
C VAL A 168 -4.27 26.00 2.75
N GLY A 169 -4.11 26.83 3.78
CA GLY A 169 -5.23 27.46 4.48
C GLY A 169 -6.06 26.51 5.33
N SER A 170 -5.47 25.44 5.85
CA SER A 170 -6.13 24.42 6.66
C SER A 170 -5.46 24.27 8.02
N THR A 171 -6.10 23.57 8.95
CA THR A 171 -5.54 23.21 10.26
C THR A 171 -4.93 21.83 10.25
N THR A 172 -5.34 20.96 9.33
CA THR A 172 -4.80 19.62 9.13
C THR A 172 -4.39 19.38 7.69
N ILE A 173 -3.37 18.55 7.48
CA ILE A 173 -3.00 17.98 6.19
C ILE A 173 -2.50 16.56 6.40
N GLN A 174 -3.12 15.59 5.70
CA GLN A 174 -2.90 14.15 5.93
C GLN A 174 -3.06 13.34 4.65
N HIS A 175 -2.79 12.03 4.74
CA HIS A 175 -3.06 11.03 3.70
C HIS A 175 -2.48 11.40 2.33
N PRO A 176 -1.14 11.59 2.23
CA PRO A 176 -0.52 11.87 0.96
C PRO A 176 -0.67 10.69 0.01
N PHE A 177 -1.01 10.97 -1.23
CA PHE A 177 -0.96 9.98 -2.31
C PHE A 177 -0.22 10.57 -3.50
N PHE A 178 0.95 10.04 -3.77
CA PHE A 178 1.81 10.46 -4.86
C PHE A 178 1.57 9.60 -6.10
N ILE A 179 1.36 10.22 -7.25
CA ILE A 179 1.14 9.53 -8.52
C ILE A 179 1.88 10.22 -9.66
N VAL A 180 2.49 9.40 -10.51
CA VAL A 180 3.13 9.82 -11.75
C VAL A 180 2.23 9.49 -12.93
N VAL A 181 1.88 10.51 -13.71
CA VAL A 181 1.07 10.37 -14.92
C VAL A 181 1.90 10.87 -16.12
N SER A 182 2.40 9.93 -16.91
CA SER A 182 3.35 10.20 -18.00
C SER A 182 4.63 10.90 -17.48
N THR A 183 4.81 12.19 -17.74
CA THR A 183 5.95 13.00 -17.27
C THR A 183 5.56 14.01 -16.20
N SER A 184 4.34 13.97 -15.71
CA SER A 184 3.82 14.89 -14.70
C SER A 184 3.66 14.23 -13.37
N TYR A 185 3.93 14.97 -12.31
CA TYR A 185 3.90 14.51 -10.93
C TYR A 185 2.77 15.18 -10.18
N TYR A 186 2.02 14.41 -9.43
CA TYR A 186 0.86 14.88 -8.66
C TYR A 186 0.90 14.33 -7.25
N LEU A 187 0.59 15.19 -6.30
CA LEU A 187 0.39 14.85 -4.89
C LEU A 187 -1.07 15.11 -4.53
N CYS A 188 -1.77 14.08 -4.16
CA CYS A 188 -3.09 14.16 -3.55
C CYS A 188 -2.92 14.21 -2.03
N TYR A 189 -3.76 14.96 -1.33
CA TYR A 189 -3.79 15.02 0.13
C TYR A 189 -5.17 15.45 0.63
N THR A 190 -5.48 15.11 1.87
CA THR A 190 -6.73 15.52 2.54
C THR A 190 -6.44 16.66 3.51
N VAL A 191 -7.37 17.59 3.57
CA VAL A 191 -7.41 18.72 4.51
C VAL A 191 -8.82 18.81 5.11
N ASP A 192 -9.07 19.79 5.98
CA ASP A 192 -10.32 19.92 6.75
C ASP A 192 -11.58 19.91 5.88
N ASP A 193 -11.54 20.54 4.72
CA ASP A 193 -12.71 20.72 3.84
C ASP A 193 -12.78 19.73 2.65
N GLY A 194 -11.78 18.84 2.51
CA GLY A 194 -11.80 17.83 1.45
C GLY A 194 -10.45 17.34 0.97
N THR A 195 -10.47 16.72 -0.20
CA THR A 195 -9.30 16.15 -0.85
C THR A 195 -8.87 17.01 -2.02
N TYR A 196 -7.58 17.27 -2.10
CA TYR A 196 -6.97 18.13 -3.11
C TYR A 196 -5.90 17.40 -3.92
N MET A 197 -5.77 17.79 -5.18
CA MET A 197 -4.71 17.35 -6.08
C MET A 197 -3.81 18.54 -6.41
N GLN A 198 -2.53 18.45 -6.07
CA GLN A 198 -1.50 19.42 -6.34
C GLN A 198 -0.55 18.89 -7.41
N ARG A 199 -0.39 19.61 -8.51
CA ARG A 199 0.73 19.33 -9.41
C ARG A 199 2.03 19.76 -8.73
N ILE A 200 3.07 18.95 -8.85
CA ILE A 200 4.40 19.23 -8.27
C ILE A 200 5.49 19.06 -9.34
N THR A 201 6.65 19.60 -9.06
CA THR A 201 7.89 19.33 -9.78
C THR A 201 8.90 18.70 -8.86
N LEU A 202 9.66 17.75 -9.36
CA LEU A 202 10.73 17.09 -8.65
C LEU A 202 12.06 17.58 -9.19
N ASN A 203 12.97 17.97 -8.30
CA ASN A 203 14.29 18.45 -8.63
C ASN A 203 15.33 17.85 -7.70
N ARG A 204 16.43 17.35 -8.24
CA ARG A 204 17.50 16.72 -7.46
C ARG A 204 18.14 17.65 -6.43
N VAL A 205 18.25 18.93 -6.78
CA VAL A 205 18.92 19.95 -5.93
C VAL A 205 17.93 20.57 -4.95
N ASN A 206 16.75 20.97 -5.46
CA ASN A 206 15.77 21.75 -4.71
C ASN A 206 14.62 20.88 -4.13
N GLY A 207 14.72 19.55 -4.30
CA GLY A 207 13.69 18.63 -3.79
C GLY A 207 12.38 18.73 -4.57
N VAL A 208 11.31 19.11 -3.88
CA VAL A 208 9.94 19.18 -4.42
C VAL A 208 9.42 20.60 -4.36
N ASN A 209 8.73 21.03 -5.43
CA ASN A 209 8.07 22.34 -5.48
C ASN A 209 6.62 22.20 -5.94
N LYS A 210 5.72 23.03 -5.41
CA LYS A 210 4.34 23.17 -5.90
C LYS A 210 4.35 23.81 -7.29
N HIS A 211 3.46 23.36 -8.18
CA HIS A 211 3.29 23.89 -9.51
C HIS A 211 1.82 24.30 -9.73
N GLY A 212 1.55 25.58 -9.71
CA GLY A 212 0.19 26.12 -9.77
C GLY A 212 -0.63 25.89 -8.49
N ALA A 213 -1.92 26.18 -8.55
CA ALA A 213 -2.84 25.98 -7.46
C ALA A 213 -3.26 24.52 -7.33
N ALA A 214 -3.55 24.08 -6.10
CA ALA A 214 -4.21 22.81 -5.84
C ALA A 214 -5.66 22.84 -6.30
N VAL A 215 -6.17 21.71 -6.78
CA VAL A 215 -7.55 21.54 -7.24
C VAL A 215 -8.28 20.61 -6.27
N LYS A 216 -9.42 21.05 -5.75
CA LYS A 216 -10.30 20.20 -4.95
C LYS A 216 -10.90 19.10 -5.83
N ILE A 217 -10.77 17.85 -5.43
CA ILE A 217 -11.23 16.67 -6.19
C ILE A 217 -12.31 15.87 -5.47
N ALA A 218 -12.45 16.03 -4.15
CA ALA A 218 -13.53 15.41 -3.37
C ALA A 218 -13.83 16.22 -2.11
N GLY A 219 -15.01 16.00 -1.53
CA GLY A 219 -15.43 16.56 -0.25
C GLY A 219 -14.75 15.92 0.96
N PRO A 220 -15.08 16.36 2.19
CA PRO A 220 -14.37 15.96 3.41
C PRO A 220 -14.69 14.54 3.91
N ALA A 221 -15.64 13.84 3.29
CA ALA A 221 -16.03 12.49 3.68
C ALA A 221 -14.93 11.44 3.45
N PHE A 222 -13.98 11.75 2.56
CA PHE A 222 -12.94 10.79 2.14
C PHE A 222 -11.64 10.95 2.92
N LYS A 223 -11.06 9.81 3.27
CA LYS A 223 -9.73 9.65 3.86
C LYS A 223 -8.96 8.57 3.09
N ASP A 224 -7.64 8.50 3.30
CA ASP A 224 -6.79 7.45 2.71
C ASP A 224 -7.03 7.28 1.20
N VAL A 225 -6.92 8.36 0.46
CA VAL A 225 -7.26 8.37 -0.96
C VAL A 225 -6.17 7.74 -1.81
N ALA A 226 -6.56 6.94 -2.78
CA ALA A 226 -5.70 6.45 -3.86
C ALA A 226 -6.32 6.77 -5.23
N ILE A 227 -5.48 7.10 -6.18
CA ILE A 227 -5.90 7.30 -7.57
C ILE A 227 -5.28 6.20 -8.44
N VAL A 228 -6.13 5.50 -9.18
CA VAL A 228 -5.70 4.45 -10.10
C VAL A 228 -5.96 4.88 -11.53
N ARG A 229 -4.92 4.83 -12.37
CA ARG A 229 -5.04 5.01 -13.81
C ARG A 229 -5.03 3.64 -14.48
N ILE A 230 -6.10 3.29 -15.19
CA ILE A 230 -6.20 1.98 -15.85
C ILE A 230 -5.77 2.04 -17.32
N SER A 231 -6.31 2.98 -18.07
CA SER A 231 -5.91 3.15 -19.48
C SER A 231 -6.29 4.55 -19.96
N GLY A 232 -5.51 5.09 -20.91
CA GLY A 232 -5.82 6.36 -21.57
C GLY A 232 -6.16 7.48 -20.59
N SER A 233 -7.40 7.93 -20.64
CA SER A 233 -7.97 9.02 -19.83
C SER A 233 -8.90 8.54 -18.71
N ARG A 234 -8.85 7.27 -18.31
CA ARG A 234 -9.71 6.74 -17.25
C ARG A 234 -8.97 6.65 -15.92
N PHE A 235 -9.47 7.41 -14.94
CA PHE A 235 -8.94 7.47 -13.58
C PHE A 235 -10.03 7.06 -12.59
N TYR A 236 -9.66 6.26 -11.60
CA TYR A 236 -10.52 5.92 -10.48
C TYR A 236 -9.99 6.58 -9.23
N PHE A 237 -10.85 7.32 -8.58
CA PHE A 237 -10.68 7.81 -7.23
C PHE A 237 -11.17 6.72 -6.28
N LEU A 238 -10.35 6.29 -5.36
CA LEU A 238 -10.67 5.37 -4.28
C LEU A 238 -10.49 6.11 -2.97
N GLY A 239 -11.38 5.92 -2.01
CA GLY A 239 -11.23 6.55 -0.71
C GLY A 239 -11.96 5.79 0.38
N THR A 240 -11.44 5.88 1.59
CA THR A 240 -12.13 5.42 2.80
C THR A 240 -13.21 6.42 3.19
N VAL A 241 -14.42 5.94 3.41
CA VAL A 241 -15.52 6.71 3.98
C VAL A 241 -15.90 6.10 5.32
N ASP A 242 -15.89 6.92 6.35
CA ASP A 242 -16.33 6.56 7.70
C ASP A 242 -17.73 7.13 7.92
N ASN A 243 -18.71 6.25 8.11
CA ASN A 243 -20.11 6.65 8.34
C ASN A 243 -20.48 6.70 9.84
N GLY A 244 -19.47 6.58 10.73
CA GLY A 244 -19.64 6.60 12.18
C GLY A 244 -19.95 5.24 12.82
N THR A 245 -20.40 4.26 12.02
CA THR A 245 -20.65 2.87 12.47
C THR A 245 -19.66 1.89 11.87
N SER A 246 -19.24 2.14 10.64
CA SER A 246 -18.29 1.29 9.91
C SER A 246 -17.54 2.12 8.87
N LYS A 247 -16.41 1.59 8.45
CA LYS A 247 -15.66 2.13 7.31
C LYS A 247 -15.97 1.33 6.05
N GLU A 248 -15.93 2.01 4.92
CA GLU A 248 -16.14 1.46 3.59
C GLU A 248 -15.11 2.06 2.63
N ILE A 249 -14.67 1.28 1.66
CA ILE A 249 -13.93 1.81 0.51
C ILE A 249 -14.94 2.08 -0.60
N ARG A 250 -14.94 3.30 -1.07
CA ARG A 250 -15.80 3.77 -2.15
C ARG A 250 -14.97 4.31 -3.31
N TYR A 251 -15.57 4.41 -4.49
CA TYR A 251 -14.88 4.86 -5.68
C TYR A 251 -15.75 5.74 -6.58
N ALA A 252 -15.07 6.53 -7.39
CA ALA A 252 -15.68 7.33 -8.44
C ALA A 252 -14.77 7.37 -9.66
N MET A 253 -15.28 7.75 -10.80
CA MET A 253 -14.53 7.78 -12.06
C MET A 253 -14.39 9.20 -12.59
N GLY A 254 -13.21 9.47 -13.17
CA GLY A 254 -12.91 10.71 -13.86
C GLY A 254 -12.11 10.48 -15.14
N THR A 255 -12.09 11.46 -16.01
CA THR A 255 -11.33 11.42 -17.28
C THR A 255 -10.00 12.17 -17.21
N LYS A 256 -9.75 12.88 -16.10
CA LYS A 256 -8.51 13.62 -15.82
C LYS A 256 -8.04 13.32 -14.41
N ILE A 257 -6.74 13.36 -14.18
CA ILE A 257 -6.15 13.16 -12.86
C ILE A 257 -6.64 14.18 -11.82
N ILE A 258 -6.92 15.39 -12.25
CA ILE A 258 -7.45 16.49 -11.41
C ILE A 258 -8.98 16.51 -11.35
N GLY A 259 -9.65 15.43 -11.78
CA GLY A 259 -11.12 15.35 -11.81
C GLY A 259 -11.78 16.14 -12.96
N PRO A 260 -13.11 16.40 -12.87
CA PRO A 260 -13.96 15.97 -11.77
C PRO A 260 -14.12 14.44 -11.70
N TYR A 261 -14.24 13.92 -10.47
CA TYR A 261 -14.60 12.53 -10.21
C TYR A 261 -16.10 12.46 -9.93
N LYS A 262 -16.80 11.54 -10.57
CA LYS A 262 -18.26 11.40 -10.52
C LYS A 262 -18.64 9.98 -10.16
N ASP A 263 -19.77 9.83 -9.48
CA ASP A 263 -20.46 8.56 -9.29
C ASP A 263 -21.20 8.12 -10.58
N LYS A 264 -21.87 6.96 -10.54
CA LYS A 264 -22.67 6.46 -11.68
C LYS A 264 -23.84 7.36 -12.06
N ALA A 265 -24.37 8.13 -11.11
CA ALA A 265 -25.44 9.10 -11.36
C ALA A 265 -24.92 10.42 -11.95
N GLY A 266 -23.59 10.58 -12.09
CA GLY A 266 -22.95 11.78 -12.63
C GLY A 266 -22.74 12.89 -11.60
N VAL A 267 -22.96 12.62 -10.30
CA VAL A 267 -22.76 13.58 -9.21
C VAL A 267 -21.26 13.69 -8.89
N GLU A 268 -20.75 14.91 -8.84
CA GLU A 268 -19.34 15.16 -8.53
C GLU A 268 -19.06 15.00 -7.04
N LEU A 269 -17.92 14.35 -6.70
CA LEU A 269 -17.50 14.15 -5.31
C LEU A 269 -17.20 15.48 -4.59
N THR A 270 -16.88 16.54 -5.31
CA THR A 270 -16.60 17.87 -4.76
C THR A 270 -17.81 18.55 -4.13
N THR A 271 -19.02 18.17 -4.53
CA THR A 271 -20.28 18.76 -4.02
C THR A 271 -20.60 18.34 -2.58
N GLY A 272 -19.99 17.24 -2.10
CA GLY A 272 -20.35 16.61 -0.83
C GLY A 272 -21.69 15.84 -0.85
N SER A 273 -22.43 15.88 -1.99
CA SER A 273 -23.73 15.20 -2.16
C SER A 273 -23.58 13.71 -2.52
N SER A 274 -22.38 13.29 -2.91
CA SER A 274 -22.04 11.90 -3.24
C SER A 274 -20.77 11.47 -2.54
N THR A 275 -20.76 10.21 -2.10
CA THR A 275 -19.59 9.49 -1.63
C THR A 275 -19.13 8.42 -2.62
N GLY A 276 -19.59 8.49 -3.88
CA GLY A 276 -19.25 7.52 -4.91
C GLY A 276 -19.92 6.15 -4.72
N GLU A 277 -19.52 5.19 -5.52
CA GLU A 277 -20.01 3.82 -5.51
C GLU A 277 -19.33 2.99 -4.43
N LEU A 278 -20.05 2.05 -3.83
CA LEU A 278 -19.49 1.10 -2.88
C LEU A 278 -18.56 0.13 -3.60
N LEU A 279 -17.36 -0.09 -3.06
CA LEU A 279 -16.41 -1.05 -3.56
C LEU A 279 -16.16 -2.19 -2.57
N ILE A 280 -15.79 -1.85 -1.33
CA ILE A 280 -15.52 -2.82 -0.26
C ILE A 280 -16.24 -2.39 1.01
N THR A 281 -16.98 -3.31 1.61
CA THR A 281 -17.66 -3.11 2.89
C THR A 281 -17.24 -4.17 3.91
N SER A 282 -17.63 -3.98 5.16
CA SER A 282 -17.40 -4.94 6.24
C SER A 282 -18.07 -6.30 5.96
N GLY A 283 -17.36 -7.37 6.28
CA GLY A 283 -17.86 -8.73 6.33
C GLY A 283 -18.16 -9.17 7.76
N ASP A 284 -18.33 -10.49 7.95
CA ASP A 284 -18.73 -11.04 9.25
C ASP A 284 -17.58 -11.00 10.28
N ASP A 285 -16.38 -11.45 9.85
CA ASP A 285 -15.18 -11.51 10.71
C ASP A 285 -14.22 -10.35 10.49
N ILE A 286 -14.24 -9.73 9.32
CA ILE A 286 -13.33 -8.67 8.89
C ILE A 286 -14.14 -7.41 8.66
N VAL A 287 -13.84 -6.39 9.43
CA VAL A 287 -14.60 -5.13 9.47
C VAL A 287 -13.72 -3.93 9.18
N ASN A 288 -14.35 -2.80 8.88
CA ASN A 288 -13.71 -1.51 8.69
C ASN A 288 -12.60 -1.54 7.63
N PRO A 289 -12.92 -1.93 6.38
CA PRO A 289 -11.94 -1.81 5.29
C PRO A 289 -11.59 -0.34 5.09
N GLU A 290 -10.29 -0.08 4.96
CA GLU A 290 -9.73 1.27 4.87
C GLU A 290 -8.42 1.29 4.08
N ASN A 291 -7.88 2.48 3.86
CA ASN A 291 -6.59 2.70 3.23
C ASN A 291 -6.46 1.95 1.89
N PRO A 292 -7.30 2.28 0.88
CA PRO A 292 -7.11 1.73 -0.45
C PRO A 292 -5.72 2.10 -0.97
N MET A 293 -4.99 1.10 -1.44
CA MET A 293 -3.67 1.28 -2.01
C MET A 293 -3.76 1.35 -3.53
N ARG A 294 -2.68 1.77 -4.19
CA ARG A 294 -2.60 1.73 -5.65
C ARG A 294 -2.98 0.36 -6.18
N GLY A 295 -3.89 0.33 -7.14
CA GLY A 295 -4.28 -0.88 -7.82
C GLY A 295 -3.44 -1.16 -9.07
N PHE A 296 -3.38 -2.43 -9.47
CA PHE A 296 -2.74 -2.87 -10.70
C PHE A 296 -3.71 -3.71 -11.54
N THR A 297 -3.68 -3.50 -12.84
CA THR A 297 -4.45 -4.36 -13.77
C THR A 297 -3.68 -5.63 -14.09
N ASN A 298 -4.41 -6.71 -14.38
CA ASN A 298 -3.84 -7.85 -15.10
C ASN A 298 -3.44 -7.44 -16.53
N ASP A 299 -2.70 -8.30 -17.23
CA ASP A 299 -2.18 -8.00 -18.57
C ASP A 299 -3.31 -7.80 -19.60
N ALA A 300 -4.44 -8.49 -19.44
CA ALA A 300 -5.63 -8.32 -20.27
C ALA A 300 -6.41 -7.02 -19.97
N GLY A 301 -6.10 -6.31 -18.87
CA GLY A 301 -6.79 -5.08 -18.46
C GLY A 301 -8.25 -5.28 -18.01
N THR A 302 -8.65 -6.51 -17.72
CA THR A 302 -10.03 -6.87 -17.35
C THR A 302 -10.28 -6.88 -15.84
N HIS A 303 -9.22 -7.00 -15.04
CA HIS A 303 -9.30 -7.01 -13.58
C HIS A 303 -8.35 -5.97 -13.00
N LEU A 304 -8.82 -5.31 -11.94
CA LEU A 304 -8.02 -4.41 -11.11
C LEU A 304 -7.81 -5.06 -9.75
N PHE A 305 -6.54 -5.22 -9.35
CA PHE A 305 -6.17 -5.70 -8.02
C PHE A 305 -5.96 -4.50 -7.11
N ILE A 306 -6.70 -4.42 -6.02
CA ILE A 306 -6.62 -3.33 -5.04
C ILE A 306 -6.15 -3.91 -3.71
N GLY A 307 -5.08 -3.31 -3.16
CA GLY A 307 -4.64 -3.55 -1.79
C GLY A 307 -5.41 -2.67 -0.82
N TYR A 308 -5.67 -3.15 0.39
CA TYR A 308 -6.31 -2.38 1.45
C TYR A 308 -6.05 -2.98 2.83
N ASN A 309 -6.39 -2.25 3.87
CA ASN A 309 -6.37 -2.73 5.25
C ASN A 309 -7.79 -3.00 5.75
N ALA A 310 -7.90 -3.88 6.73
CA ALA A 310 -9.13 -4.08 7.47
C ALA A 310 -8.82 -4.63 8.87
N THR A 311 -9.80 -4.72 9.74
CA THR A 311 -9.64 -5.14 11.13
C THR A 311 -10.39 -6.46 11.38
N GLN A 312 -9.85 -7.34 12.20
CA GLN A 312 -10.58 -8.51 12.70
C GLN A 312 -11.54 -8.09 13.81
N ALA A 313 -12.83 -8.39 13.69
CA ALA A 313 -13.87 -7.95 14.63
C ALA A 313 -13.56 -8.33 16.08
N ASN A 314 -13.08 -9.57 16.31
CA ASN A 314 -12.82 -10.11 17.63
C ASN A 314 -11.35 -10.03 18.07
N LYS A 315 -10.47 -9.48 17.25
CA LYS A 315 -9.03 -9.41 17.49
C LYS A 315 -8.43 -8.16 16.84
N SER A 316 -8.90 -7.01 17.27
CA SER A 316 -8.49 -5.73 16.68
C SER A 316 -7.10 -5.27 17.14
N ASN A 317 -6.63 -5.73 18.30
CA ASN A 317 -5.35 -5.34 18.89
C ASN A 317 -4.42 -6.54 19.09
N MET A 318 -3.12 -6.27 19.09
CA MET A 318 -2.11 -7.18 19.64
C MET A 318 -2.16 -7.17 21.17
N THR A 319 -1.53 -8.13 21.85
CA THR A 319 -1.35 -8.14 23.32
C THR A 319 -0.57 -6.92 23.81
N SER A 320 0.24 -6.30 22.95
CA SER A 320 0.92 -5.04 23.21
C SER A 320 0.01 -3.80 23.18
N GLY A 321 -1.27 -3.96 22.81
CA GLY A 321 -2.21 -2.86 22.60
C GLY A 321 -2.14 -2.21 21.23
N TYR A 322 -1.19 -2.61 20.37
CA TYR A 322 -1.07 -2.08 19.01
C TYR A 322 -2.22 -2.58 18.12
N LEU A 323 -2.72 -1.70 17.25
CA LEU A 323 -3.79 -2.07 16.31
C LEU A 323 -3.29 -3.10 15.29
N ARG A 324 -4.12 -4.09 15.01
CA ARG A 324 -3.90 -5.04 13.92
C ARG A 324 -4.59 -4.51 12.68
N ARG A 325 -3.82 -4.32 11.62
CA ARG A 325 -4.32 -3.89 10.31
C ARG A 325 -3.78 -4.79 9.22
N PRO A 326 -4.30 -6.01 9.13
CA PRO A 326 -3.89 -6.96 8.10
C PRO A 326 -4.01 -6.38 6.70
N PHE A 327 -3.17 -6.87 5.81
CA PHE A 327 -3.13 -6.48 4.41
C PHE A 327 -3.93 -7.44 3.55
N PHE A 328 -4.84 -6.90 2.79
CA PHE A 328 -5.72 -7.62 1.87
C PHE A 328 -5.45 -7.19 0.43
N ILE A 329 -5.65 -8.10 -0.51
CA ILE A 329 -5.70 -7.81 -1.94
C ILE A 329 -6.97 -8.44 -2.51
N THR A 330 -7.73 -7.67 -3.27
CA THR A 330 -8.95 -8.16 -3.91
C THR A 330 -8.97 -7.78 -5.37
N PRO A 331 -9.25 -8.75 -6.28
CA PRO A 331 -9.48 -8.47 -7.69
C PRO A 331 -10.90 -7.96 -7.91
N PHE A 332 -11.04 -6.93 -8.75
CA PHE A 332 -12.31 -6.38 -9.19
C PHE A 332 -12.41 -6.50 -10.72
N GLU A 333 -13.51 -7.02 -11.19
CA GLU A 333 -13.80 -7.10 -12.62
C GLU A 333 -14.42 -5.78 -13.10
N MET A 334 -13.93 -5.31 -14.26
CA MET A 334 -14.43 -4.10 -14.90
C MET A 334 -15.45 -4.42 -15.95
N GLY A 335 -16.62 -3.80 -15.88
CA GLY A 335 -17.62 -3.85 -16.93
C GLY A 335 -17.21 -3.08 -18.18
N ALA A 336 -17.91 -3.32 -19.28
CA ALA A 336 -17.68 -2.64 -20.55
C ALA A 336 -17.87 -1.12 -20.45
N ASP A 337 -18.73 -0.66 -19.54
CA ASP A 337 -18.97 0.74 -19.23
C ASP A 337 -17.85 1.37 -18.39
N GLY A 338 -16.92 0.54 -17.90
CA GLY A 338 -15.79 0.94 -17.08
C GLY A 338 -16.05 0.98 -15.60
N TRP A 339 -17.25 0.69 -15.15
CA TRP A 339 -17.55 0.55 -13.73
C TRP A 339 -17.26 -0.88 -13.26
N PHE A 340 -16.94 -1.04 -11.98
CA PHE A 340 -16.77 -2.38 -11.40
C PHE A 340 -18.12 -3.10 -11.37
N THR A 341 -18.11 -4.39 -11.69
CA THR A 341 -19.34 -5.19 -11.81
C THR A 341 -19.94 -5.54 -10.45
N THR A 342 -19.11 -5.61 -9.41
CA THR A 342 -19.53 -6.00 -8.06
C THR A 342 -18.75 -5.22 -7.00
N SER A 343 -19.37 -5.04 -5.83
CA SER A 343 -18.72 -4.74 -4.57
C SER A 343 -18.47 -6.03 -3.80
N VAL A 344 -17.52 -6.03 -2.86
CA VAL A 344 -17.18 -7.21 -2.05
C VAL A 344 -17.26 -6.90 -0.56
N LYS A 345 -17.52 -7.95 0.23
CA LYS A 345 -17.29 -7.93 1.67
C LYS A 345 -15.84 -8.30 1.97
N ALA A 346 -15.20 -7.57 2.87
CA ALA A 346 -13.89 -7.95 3.38
C ALA A 346 -14.02 -9.27 4.15
N ALA A 347 -13.22 -10.26 3.78
CA ALA A 347 -13.29 -11.59 4.37
C ALA A 347 -11.96 -12.33 4.31
N LYS A 348 -11.74 -13.22 5.28
CA LYS A 348 -10.71 -14.25 5.17
C LYS A 348 -11.18 -15.31 4.17
N GLY A 349 -10.28 -15.74 3.30
CA GLY A 349 -10.59 -16.81 2.36
C GLY A 349 -9.62 -16.90 1.20
N TRP A 350 -9.73 -17.99 0.44
CA TRP A 350 -8.92 -18.20 -0.75
C TRP A 350 -9.49 -17.42 -1.93
N THR A 351 -8.65 -16.66 -2.55
CA THR A 351 -8.97 -15.86 -3.74
C THR A 351 -8.09 -16.32 -4.89
N SER A 352 -8.66 -16.46 -6.07
CA SER A 352 -7.90 -16.78 -7.28
C SER A 352 -7.56 -15.49 -8.01
N PRO A 353 -6.30 -15.09 -8.09
CA PRO A 353 -5.92 -14.02 -8.99
C PRO A 353 -6.05 -14.56 -10.42
N ARG A 354 -6.82 -13.88 -11.23
CA ARG A 354 -6.88 -14.20 -12.66
C ARG A 354 -5.79 -13.41 -13.38
N PHE A 355 -4.57 -13.94 -13.31
CA PHE A 355 -3.42 -13.44 -14.07
C PHE A 355 -3.34 -14.17 -15.43
N ASN A 356 -4.34 -14.08 -16.26
CA ASN A 356 -4.27 -14.63 -17.62
C ASN A 356 -4.59 -13.53 -18.62
#